data_1a7ab3b6b9c123831dfd6b50b81f00fb
#
_entry.id   1a7ab3b6b9c123831dfd6b50b81f00fb
#
_cell.length_a   1.000
_cell.length_b   1.000
_cell.length_c   1.000
_cell.angle_alpha   90.00
_cell.angle_beta   90.00
_cell.angle_gamma   90.00
#
_symmetry.space_group_name_H-M   'P 1'
#
loop_
_entity.id
_entity.type
_entity.pdbx_description
1 polymer ?
#
loop_
_entity_poly.entity_id
_entity_poly.type
_entity_poly.pdbx_seq_one_letter_code
_entity_poly.pdbx_strand_id
1 'polypeptide(L)'
;MTNALPVKETAVTSPQHQPVILQIIPELGPGGAEQGCIDVANAIQGAGGKAIVVSHGGNRIHEITRNGAVHINLPVHSKNPLTLWQNINRIKKLIKQHNVDIVHVRSRAPAWSAYKACKGTNARYMTTCHAPYNYKSKLKQFYNSAMAKGERVIAISRHVENYLKDGYGLSDNTMRLIHRGIPIERFHPTVVSPERMITLNKTWRIPESASVILLPGRLTRWKGQSVLIEAMAEIKNKDVYAVLIGSDQGRTEYRKELEQLMEEKGLSAQIRIVDHCNDMPAAYMLSTVVVSASTDPEGFGRIPVEAQAMGRPIIGTDHGGAQETILRGETGWLIPPADPHALANAIKEALSLNNSQRAVLATRAMAHVMQNFTKEIMTEKTLAVYAELLALNQSKSGAKNSGASKAPLHNAA
;
A
#
# COMPACT_ATOMS: atom_id res chain seq x y z
N MET A 1 33.06 40.23 46.42
CA MET A 1 33.54 40.12 45.03
C MET A 1 32.94 38.82 44.46
N THR A 2 31.80 38.96 43.78
CA THR A 2 31.04 37.87 43.19
C THR A 2 31.33 37.82 41.69
N ASN A 3 32.08 36.79 41.27
CA ASN A 3 32.37 36.54 39.86
C ASN A 3 31.13 35.93 39.18
N ALA A 4 30.47 36.74 38.35
CA ALA A 4 29.46 36.23 37.42
C ALA A 4 30.15 35.57 36.22
N LEU A 5 29.82 34.30 35.97
CA LEU A 5 30.22 33.57 34.78
C LEU A 5 29.44 34.10 33.54
N PRO A 6 30.06 34.20 32.37
CA PRO A 6 29.39 34.66 31.16
C PRO A 6 28.39 33.62 30.68
N VAL A 7 27.15 34.04 30.46
CA VAL A 7 26.07 33.31 29.76
C VAL A 7 26.52 33.11 28.32
N LYS A 8 26.75 31.86 27.92
CA LYS A 8 26.96 31.49 26.51
C LYS A 8 25.66 31.80 25.74
N GLU A 9 25.71 32.79 24.86
CA GLU A 9 24.73 32.99 23.83
C GLU A 9 24.58 31.69 23.00
N THR A 10 23.40 31.09 23.07
CA THR A 10 23.04 30.00 22.19
C THR A 10 22.98 30.55 20.76
N ALA A 11 23.84 30.04 19.91
CA ALA A 11 23.86 30.36 18.48
C ALA A 11 22.45 30.19 17.89
N VAL A 12 21.92 31.26 17.33
CA VAL A 12 20.70 31.27 16.54
C VAL A 12 20.96 30.36 15.34
N THR A 13 20.39 29.15 15.38
CA THR A 13 20.42 28.22 14.24
C THR A 13 19.67 28.90 13.09
N SER A 14 20.35 29.09 11.96
CA SER A 14 19.73 29.54 10.71
C SER A 14 18.46 28.69 10.45
N PRO A 15 17.36 29.29 9.88
CA PRO A 15 16.13 28.55 9.65
C PRO A 15 16.43 27.31 8.81
N GLN A 16 16.28 26.12 9.43
CA GLN A 16 16.45 24.85 8.72
C GLN A 16 15.46 24.85 7.57
N HIS A 17 15.95 24.60 6.36
CA HIS A 17 15.12 24.47 5.17
C HIS A 17 14.03 23.41 5.39
N GLN A 18 12.78 23.82 5.33
CA GLN A 18 11.63 22.93 5.43
C GLN A 18 11.51 22.12 4.13
N PRO A 19 11.69 20.79 4.17
CA PRO A 19 11.63 19.96 2.97
C PRO A 19 10.24 19.98 2.33
N VAL A 20 10.18 20.16 1.00
CA VAL A 20 8.94 20.17 0.22
C VAL A 20 8.86 18.92 -0.65
N ILE A 21 7.90 18.05 -0.35
CA ILE A 21 7.71 16.78 -1.05
C ILE A 21 6.43 16.84 -1.90
N LEU A 22 6.58 16.66 -3.20
CA LEU A 22 5.48 16.59 -4.16
C LEU A 22 5.16 15.12 -4.47
N GLN A 23 4.07 14.58 -3.95
CA GLN A 23 3.57 13.25 -4.30
C GLN A 23 2.62 13.34 -5.50
N ILE A 24 2.73 12.40 -6.47
CA ILE A 24 1.88 12.37 -7.65
C ILE A 24 1.22 10.99 -7.75
N ILE A 25 -0.12 11.00 -7.75
CA ILE A 25 -0.96 9.81 -7.88
C ILE A 25 -2.13 10.11 -8.83
N PRO A 26 -2.64 9.15 -9.62
CA PRO A 26 -3.73 9.43 -10.57
C PRO A 26 -4.98 10.02 -9.92
N GLU A 27 -5.43 9.43 -8.82
CA GLU A 27 -6.66 9.81 -8.11
C GLU A 27 -6.52 9.45 -6.62
N LEU A 28 -7.26 10.14 -5.74
CA LEU A 28 -7.36 9.82 -4.31
C LEU A 28 -8.69 9.11 -4.02
N GLY A 29 -8.82 7.91 -4.58
CA GLY A 29 -9.97 7.01 -4.38
C GLY A 29 -9.71 5.92 -3.32
N PRO A 30 -10.61 4.92 -3.23
CA PRO A 30 -10.42 3.78 -2.36
C PRO A 30 -9.37 2.82 -2.94
N GLY A 31 -8.23 2.68 -2.28
CA GLY A 31 -7.17 1.77 -2.70
C GLY A 31 -5.95 1.78 -1.80
N GLY A 32 -5.11 0.77 -1.93
CA GLY A 32 -3.89 0.65 -1.13
C GLY A 32 -2.85 1.72 -1.46
N ALA A 33 -2.63 2.03 -2.74
CA ALA A 33 -1.65 3.04 -3.15
C ALA A 33 -2.08 4.44 -2.66
N GLU A 34 -3.37 4.74 -2.73
CA GLU A 34 -4.01 5.97 -2.28
C GLU A 34 -3.88 6.11 -0.77
N GLN A 35 -4.18 5.05 -0.01
CA GLN A 35 -3.96 5.04 1.44
C GLN A 35 -2.52 5.39 1.80
N GLY A 36 -1.55 4.73 1.17
CA GLY A 36 -0.15 5.03 1.46
C GLY A 36 0.31 6.42 1.00
N CYS A 37 -0.33 7.01 -0.01
CA CYS A 37 -0.09 8.41 -0.37
C CYS A 37 -0.55 9.34 0.76
N ILE A 38 -1.74 9.09 1.31
CA ILE A 38 -2.33 9.83 2.42
C ILE A 38 -1.47 9.67 3.69
N ASP A 39 -1.12 8.44 4.05
CA ASP A 39 -0.32 8.15 5.25
C ASP A 39 1.02 8.87 5.21
N VAL A 40 1.71 8.82 4.05
CA VAL A 40 3.00 9.50 3.86
C VAL A 40 2.84 11.02 3.80
N ALA A 41 1.76 11.57 3.20
CA ALA A 41 1.53 13.01 3.22
C ALA A 41 1.36 13.52 4.66
N ASN A 42 0.59 12.81 5.47
CA ASN A 42 0.38 13.14 6.88
C ASN A 42 1.68 13.00 7.70
N ALA A 43 2.50 11.97 7.43
CA ALA A 43 3.79 11.79 8.09
C ALA A 43 4.80 12.90 7.75
N ILE A 44 4.83 13.38 6.50
CA ILE A 44 5.65 14.53 6.09
C ILE A 44 5.26 15.77 6.90
N GLN A 45 3.95 16.06 7.01
CA GLN A 45 3.46 17.21 7.79
C GLN A 45 3.82 17.06 9.27
N GLY A 46 3.62 15.87 9.85
CA GLY A 46 3.98 15.58 11.23
C GLY A 46 5.48 15.70 11.53
N ALA A 47 6.34 15.47 10.53
CA ALA A 47 7.79 15.64 10.63
C ALA A 47 8.26 17.08 10.33
N GLY A 48 7.36 18.05 10.20
CA GLY A 48 7.70 19.45 9.92
C GLY A 48 8.04 19.76 8.46
N GLY A 49 7.84 18.82 7.54
CA GLY A 49 7.97 19.03 6.10
C GLY A 49 6.69 19.60 5.49
N LYS A 50 6.73 19.97 4.22
CA LYS A 50 5.57 20.39 3.43
C LYS A 50 5.18 19.31 2.43
N ALA A 51 3.99 18.74 2.59
CA ALA A 51 3.43 17.76 1.66
C ALA A 51 2.53 18.46 0.62
N ILE A 52 2.79 18.19 -0.66
CA ILE A 52 1.92 18.57 -1.77
C ILE A 52 1.52 17.27 -2.47
N VAL A 53 0.21 17.08 -2.70
CA VAL A 53 -0.30 15.91 -3.43
C VAL A 53 -0.99 16.38 -4.71
N VAL A 54 -0.52 15.88 -5.84
CA VAL A 54 -1.13 16.11 -7.15
C VAL A 54 -1.92 14.88 -7.57
N SER A 55 -3.20 15.07 -7.86
CA SER A 55 -4.08 14.03 -8.42
C SER A 55 -5.17 14.66 -9.29
N HIS A 56 -5.97 13.82 -9.96
CA HIS A 56 -7.18 14.25 -10.68
C HIS A 56 -8.42 14.36 -9.76
N GLY A 57 -8.20 14.53 -8.48
CA GLY A 57 -9.29 14.56 -7.51
C GLY A 57 -9.44 13.24 -6.74
N GLY A 58 -10.64 13.02 -6.22
CA GLY A 58 -11.01 11.84 -5.45
C GLY A 58 -11.74 12.20 -4.15
N ASN A 59 -12.51 11.26 -3.62
CA ASN A 59 -13.35 11.46 -2.43
C ASN A 59 -12.56 11.53 -1.10
N ARG A 60 -11.25 11.28 -1.13
CA ARG A 60 -10.38 11.22 0.05
C ARG A 60 -9.44 12.42 0.18
N ILE A 61 -9.63 13.47 -0.61
CA ILE A 61 -8.80 14.69 -0.54
C ILE A 61 -8.81 15.29 0.87
N HIS A 62 -9.96 15.28 1.54
CA HIS A 62 -10.13 15.82 2.88
C HIS A 62 -9.20 15.17 3.92
N GLU A 63 -8.77 13.91 3.71
CA GLU A 63 -7.89 13.20 4.64
C GLU A 63 -6.45 13.73 4.65
N ILE A 64 -6.04 14.43 3.59
CA ILE A 64 -4.73 15.10 3.54
C ILE A 64 -4.83 16.57 3.89
N THR A 65 -5.87 17.26 3.42
CA THR A 65 -5.99 18.73 3.61
C THR A 65 -6.28 19.10 5.05
N ARG A 66 -7.05 18.31 5.80
CA ARG A 66 -7.29 18.52 7.23
C ARG A 66 -6.01 18.50 8.09
N ASN A 67 -4.94 17.87 7.61
CA ASN A 67 -3.65 17.77 8.28
C ASN A 67 -2.62 18.76 7.70
N GLY A 68 -3.08 19.76 6.91
CA GLY A 68 -2.26 20.85 6.39
C GLY A 68 -1.52 20.53 5.07
N ALA A 69 -1.67 19.34 4.49
CA ALA A 69 -1.10 19.05 3.17
C ALA A 69 -1.90 19.76 2.06
N VAL A 70 -1.20 20.17 1.01
CA VAL A 70 -1.81 20.89 -0.13
C VAL A 70 -2.22 19.88 -1.20
N HIS A 71 -3.47 19.94 -1.67
CA HIS A 71 -3.91 19.20 -2.85
C HIS A 71 -3.96 20.10 -4.07
N ILE A 72 -3.44 19.59 -5.20
CA ILE A 72 -3.48 20.30 -6.50
C ILE A 72 -4.12 19.38 -7.53
N ASN A 73 -5.19 19.82 -8.15
CA ASN A 73 -5.89 19.06 -9.18
C ASN A 73 -5.20 19.23 -10.54
N LEU A 74 -4.68 18.13 -11.10
CA LEU A 74 -4.16 18.04 -12.47
C LEU A 74 -4.59 16.74 -13.12
N PRO A 75 -4.77 16.69 -14.46
CA PRO A 75 -5.19 15.49 -15.18
C PRO A 75 -4.04 14.46 -15.31
N VAL A 76 -3.43 14.09 -14.18
CA VAL A 76 -2.28 13.16 -14.11
C VAL A 76 -2.67 11.68 -14.26
N HIS A 77 -3.97 11.35 -14.24
CA HIS A 77 -4.52 10.04 -14.54
C HIS A 77 -4.51 9.73 -16.04
N SER A 78 -4.47 10.78 -16.89
CA SER A 78 -4.62 10.66 -18.34
C SER A 78 -3.44 9.91 -18.97
N LYS A 79 -3.77 9.06 -19.95
CA LYS A 79 -2.81 8.37 -20.83
C LYS A 79 -2.71 9.02 -22.22
N ASN A 80 -3.45 10.10 -22.48
CA ASN A 80 -3.40 10.84 -23.73
C ASN A 80 -2.03 11.50 -23.89
N PRO A 81 -1.31 11.29 -25.00
CA PRO A 81 0.05 11.81 -25.23
C PRO A 81 0.15 13.34 -25.10
N LEU A 82 -0.86 14.08 -25.60
CA LEU A 82 -0.88 15.55 -25.51
C LEU A 82 -1.01 16.00 -24.05
N THR A 83 -1.89 15.37 -23.27
CA THR A 83 -2.05 15.66 -21.85
C THR A 83 -0.78 15.31 -21.06
N LEU A 84 -0.13 14.18 -21.39
CA LEU A 84 1.14 13.80 -20.78
C LEU A 84 2.23 14.84 -21.05
N TRP A 85 2.32 15.34 -22.28
CA TRP A 85 3.26 16.39 -22.66
C TRP A 85 2.96 17.72 -21.92
N GLN A 86 1.71 18.16 -21.88
CA GLN A 86 1.31 19.37 -21.14
C GLN A 86 1.62 19.24 -19.64
N ASN A 87 1.42 18.04 -19.04
CA ASN A 87 1.69 17.79 -17.64
C ASN A 87 3.17 17.92 -17.28
N ILE A 88 4.11 17.74 -18.24
CA ILE A 88 5.53 18.04 -18.00
C ILE A 88 5.71 19.49 -17.58
N ASN A 89 5.14 20.44 -18.34
CA ASN A 89 5.27 21.87 -18.05
C ASN A 89 4.49 22.27 -16.78
N ARG A 90 3.30 21.68 -16.57
CA ARG A 90 2.50 21.93 -15.34
C ARG A 90 3.25 21.48 -14.08
N ILE A 91 3.79 20.26 -14.07
CA ILE A 91 4.56 19.73 -12.95
C ILE A 91 5.86 20.53 -12.75
N LYS A 92 6.57 20.88 -13.86
CA LYS A 92 7.78 21.70 -13.78
C LYS A 92 7.50 23.08 -13.17
N LYS A 93 6.36 23.69 -13.50
CA LYS A 93 5.92 24.96 -12.89
C LYS A 93 5.69 24.80 -11.38
N LEU A 94 5.02 23.73 -10.95
CA LEU A 94 4.81 23.42 -9.53
C LEU A 94 6.13 23.21 -8.79
N ILE A 95 7.07 22.46 -9.37
CA ILE A 95 8.41 22.25 -8.78
C ILE A 95 9.07 23.60 -8.49
N LYS A 96 9.06 24.53 -9.45
CA LYS A 96 9.67 25.87 -9.29
C LYS A 96 8.89 26.74 -8.31
N GLN A 97 7.56 26.78 -8.43
CA GLN A 97 6.69 27.64 -7.63
C GLN A 97 6.74 27.31 -6.14
N HIS A 98 6.87 26.04 -5.82
CA HIS A 98 6.86 25.56 -4.43
C HIS A 98 8.25 25.18 -3.91
N ASN A 99 9.33 25.38 -4.68
CA ASN A 99 10.70 24.95 -4.35
C ASN A 99 10.75 23.48 -3.93
N VAL A 100 10.15 22.62 -4.76
CA VAL A 100 10.03 21.18 -4.46
C VAL A 100 11.40 20.51 -4.44
N ASP A 101 11.72 19.83 -3.35
CA ASP A 101 12.97 19.07 -3.19
C ASP A 101 12.87 17.66 -3.78
N ILE A 102 11.72 16.99 -3.59
CA ILE A 102 11.50 15.61 -4.04
C ILE A 102 10.15 15.51 -4.74
N VAL A 103 10.16 14.86 -5.92
CA VAL A 103 8.96 14.43 -6.64
C VAL A 103 8.84 12.92 -6.48
N HIS A 104 7.84 12.47 -5.73
CA HIS A 104 7.55 11.07 -5.47
C HIS A 104 6.34 10.60 -6.26
N VAL A 105 6.56 9.74 -7.23
CA VAL A 105 5.51 9.20 -8.12
C VAL A 105 5.07 7.82 -7.66
N ARG A 106 3.74 7.63 -7.57
CA ARG A 106 3.12 6.40 -7.07
C ARG A 106 2.36 5.60 -8.11
N SER A 107 2.46 5.98 -9.38
CA SER A 107 1.76 5.27 -10.47
C SER A 107 2.39 5.54 -11.83
N ARG A 108 2.20 4.60 -12.76
CA ARG A 108 2.72 4.67 -14.15
C ARG A 108 2.19 5.86 -14.94
N ALA A 109 0.92 6.22 -14.76
CA ALA A 109 0.27 7.24 -15.59
C ALA A 109 1.04 8.57 -15.56
N PRO A 110 1.37 9.16 -14.39
CA PRO A 110 2.15 10.40 -14.30
C PRO A 110 3.67 10.22 -14.46
N ALA A 111 4.19 8.99 -14.45
CA ALA A 111 5.62 8.76 -14.25
C ALA A 111 6.52 9.42 -15.29
N TRP A 112 6.18 9.29 -16.59
CA TRP A 112 6.97 9.92 -17.65
C TRP A 112 6.93 11.44 -17.60
N SER A 113 5.75 12.03 -17.33
CA SER A 113 5.60 13.49 -17.23
C SER A 113 6.40 14.04 -16.05
N ALA A 114 6.32 13.37 -14.89
CA ALA A 114 7.06 13.77 -13.69
C ALA A 114 8.58 13.60 -13.86
N TYR A 115 9.03 12.47 -14.41
CA TYR A 115 10.46 12.24 -14.69
C TYR A 115 11.04 13.32 -15.61
N LYS A 116 10.34 13.65 -16.70
CA LYS A 116 10.78 14.71 -17.60
C LYS A 116 10.71 16.09 -16.97
N ALA A 117 9.71 16.36 -16.12
CA ALA A 117 9.59 17.63 -15.40
C ALA A 117 10.74 17.87 -14.42
N CYS A 118 11.25 16.84 -13.77
CA CYS A 118 12.40 16.95 -12.85
C CYS A 118 13.71 17.25 -13.59
N LYS A 119 13.85 16.86 -14.88
CA LYS A 119 15.06 17.17 -15.65
C LYS A 119 15.27 18.68 -15.79
N GLY A 120 16.45 19.14 -15.42
CA GLY A 120 16.81 20.58 -15.42
C GLY A 120 16.16 21.36 -14.25
N THR A 121 15.79 20.68 -13.18
CA THR A 121 15.44 21.26 -11.86
C THR A 121 16.33 20.65 -10.77
N ASN A 122 16.27 21.20 -9.56
CA ASN A 122 16.97 20.63 -8.39
C ASN A 122 16.16 19.52 -7.70
N ALA A 123 14.91 19.29 -8.11
CA ALA A 123 14.04 18.29 -7.50
C ALA A 123 14.53 16.87 -7.83
N ARG A 124 14.62 16.01 -6.82
CA ARG A 124 14.94 14.58 -6.95
C ARG A 124 13.72 13.81 -7.38
N TYR A 125 13.91 12.86 -8.30
CA TYR A 125 12.83 12.00 -8.78
C TYR A 125 12.90 10.64 -8.10
N MET A 126 11.80 10.20 -7.47
CA MET A 126 11.67 8.86 -6.91
C MET A 126 10.29 8.26 -7.17
N THR A 127 10.20 6.94 -6.99
CA THR A 127 8.96 6.20 -7.26
C THR A 127 8.67 5.16 -6.19
N THR A 128 7.38 4.81 -6.03
CA THR A 128 6.95 3.58 -5.35
C THR A 128 6.24 2.68 -6.34
N CYS A 129 6.74 1.46 -6.50
CA CYS A 129 6.11 0.42 -7.33
C CYS A 129 5.14 -0.40 -6.47
N HIS A 130 3.82 -0.33 -6.80
CA HIS A 130 2.76 -0.96 -6.01
C HIS A 130 2.32 -2.33 -6.49
N ALA A 131 2.80 -2.78 -7.64
CA ALA A 131 2.55 -4.12 -8.20
C ALA A 131 3.49 -4.38 -9.38
N PRO A 132 3.75 -5.63 -9.75
CA PRO A 132 4.31 -5.96 -11.04
C PRO A 132 3.40 -5.45 -12.17
N TYR A 133 3.97 -4.80 -13.15
CA TYR A 133 3.23 -4.33 -14.31
C TYR A 133 3.47 -5.26 -15.49
N ASN A 134 2.40 -5.57 -16.22
CA ASN A 134 2.54 -6.39 -17.43
C ASN A 134 3.46 -5.70 -18.47
N TYR A 135 4.55 -6.37 -18.84
CA TYR A 135 5.53 -5.92 -19.83
C TYR A 135 5.72 -6.92 -21.01
N LYS A 136 4.67 -7.70 -21.33
CA LYS A 136 4.72 -8.69 -22.45
C LYS A 136 5.08 -8.10 -23.81
N SER A 137 5.09 -6.77 -23.97
CA SER A 137 5.58 -6.09 -25.18
C SER A 137 6.65 -5.06 -24.84
N LYS A 138 7.64 -4.86 -25.72
CA LYS A 138 8.72 -3.86 -25.59
C LYS A 138 8.16 -2.44 -25.36
N LEU A 139 7.04 -2.10 -26.01
CA LEU A 139 6.39 -0.81 -25.86
C LEU A 139 5.82 -0.62 -24.44
N LYS A 140 5.16 -1.65 -23.88
CA LYS A 140 4.67 -1.63 -22.49
C LYS A 140 5.82 -1.59 -21.48
N GLN A 141 6.89 -2.34 -21.75
CA GLN A 141 8.10 -2.31 -20.91
C GLN A 141 8.70 -0.90 -20.89
N PHE A 142 8.86 -0.28 -22.06
CA PHE A 142 9.32 1.12 -22.14
C PHE A 142 8.40 2.08 -21.40
N TYR A 143 7.09 1.98 -21.59
CA TYR A 143 6.13 2.84 -20.86
C TYR A 143 6.25 2.68 -19.33
N ASN A 144 6.39 1.46 -18.84
CA ASN A 144 6.53 1.17 -17.42
C ASN A 144 7.90 1.58 -16.86
N SER A 145 8.95 1.66 -17.71
CA SER A 145 10.32 1.93 -17.27
C SER A 145 10.49 3.26 -16.53
N ALA A 146 9.58 4.22 -16.72
CA ALA A 146 9.62 5.47 -15.97
C ALA A 146 9.53 5.25 -14.45
N MET A 147 8.87 4.15 -14.01
CA MET A 147 8.82 3.76 -12.61
C MET A 147 10.16 3.24 -12.06
N ALA A 148 11.05 2.81 -12.95
CA ALA A 148 12.39 2.32 -12.63
C ALA A 148 13.49 3.40 -12.75
N LYS A 149 13.15 4.65 -13.10
CA LYS A 149 14.13 5.75 -13.33
C LYS A 149 14.34 6.63 -12.10
N GLY A 150 13.76 6.27 -10.96
CA GLY A 150 13.95 7.00 -9.71
C GLY A 150 15.40 6.91 -9.20
N GLU A 151 15.90 7.98 -8.58
CA GLU A 151 17.18 7.94 -7.83
C GLU A 151 17.04 6.99 -6.62
N ARG A 152 15.82 6.84 -6.12
CA ARG A 152 15.38 5.75 -5.24
C ARG A 152 14.05 5.21 -5.74
N VAL A 153 13.91 3.90 -5.67
CA VAL A 153 12.69 3.17 -6.06
C VAL A 153 12.24 2.31 -4.88
N ILE A 154 11.09 2.61 -4.33
CA ILE A 154 10.50 1.79 -3.27
C ILE A 154 9.77 0.62 -3.91
N ALA A 155 10.17 -0.60 -3.54
CA ALA A 155 9.43 -1.84 -3.78
C ALA A 155 8.61 -2.17 -2.53
N ILE A 156 7.31 -2.47 -2.71
CA ILE A 156 6.42 -2.71 -1.55
C ILE A 156 6.46 -4.15 -1.04
N SER A 157 7.21 -5.02 -1.70
CA SER A 157 7.42 -6.42 -1.35
C SER A 157 8.66 -6.96 -2.08
N ARG A 158 9.21 -8.09 -1.64
CA ARG A 158 10.26 -8.80 -2.38
C ARG A 158 9.79 -9.28 -3.75
N HIS A 159 8.52 -9.65 -3.85
CA HIS A 159 7.93 -9.98 -5.15
C HIS A 159 8.02 -8.81 -6.14
N VAL A 160 7.72 -7.58 -5.70
CA VAL A 160 7.86 -6.37 -6.53
C VAL A 160 9.34 -6.01 -6.73
N GLU A 161 10.18 -6.23 -5.73
CA GLU A 161 11.63 -6.01 -5.83
C GLU A 161 12.25 -6.90 -6.92
N ASN A 162 11.96 -8.20 -6.91
CA ASN A 162 12.43 -9.15 -7.92
C ASN A 162 11.93 -8.76 -9.32
N TYR A 163 10.66 -8.40 -9.45
CA TYR A 163 10.12 -7.87 -10.71
C TYR A 163 10.91 -6.67 -11.24
N LEU A 164 11.34 -5.74 -10.36
CA LEU A 164 12.12 -4.57 -10.77
C LEU A 164 13.56 -4.94 -11.14
N LYS A 165 14.18 -5.91 -10.43
CA LYS A 165 15.50 -6.45 -10.76
C LYS A 165 15.48 -7.12 -12.13
N ASP A 166 14.58 -8.08 -12.29
CA ASP A 166 14.53 -8.94 -13.49
C ASP A 166 14.07 -8.16 -14.72
N GLY A 167 13.07 -7.29 -14.56
CA GLY A 167 12.45 -6.57 -15.66
C GLY A 167 13.20 -5.30 -16.11
N TYR A 168 13.93 -4.66 -15.20
CA TYR A 168 14.55 -3.34 -15.45
C TYR A 168 16.00 -3.24 -14.99
N GLY A 169 16.59 -4.28 -14.45
CA GLY A 169 18.00 -4.29 -14.04
C GLY A 169 18.34 -3.34 -12.90
N LEU A 170 17.39 -3.06 -12.00
CA LEU A 170 17.66 -2.17 -10.89
C LEU A 170 18.60 -2.81 -9.88
N SER A 171 19.58 -2.02 -9.40
CA SER A 171 20.50 -2.44 -8.35
C SER A 171 19.91 -2.22 -6.95
N ASP A 172 20.44 -2.96 -5.96
CA ASP A 172 20.07 -2.80 -4.55
C ASP A 172 20.35 -1.39 -4.02
N ASN A 173 21.36 -0.71 -4.55
CA ASN A 173 21.67 0.68 -4.18
C ASN A 173 20.52 1.65 -4.55
N THR A 174 19.78 1.36 -5.61
CA THR A 174 18.66 2.19 -6.07
C THR A 174 17.35 1.82 -5.37
N MET A 175 17.17 0.54 -5.01
CA MET A 175 15.92 0.04 -4.42
C MET A 175 15.88 0.17 -2.91
N ARG A 176 14.67 0.33 -2.39
CA ARG A 176 14.36 0.24 -0.96
C ARG A 176 13.13 -0.63 -0.78
N LEU A 177 13.28 -1.75 -0.08
CA LEU A 177 12.16 -2.61 0.29
C LEU A 177 11.43 -1.98 1.47
N ILE A 178 10.23 -1.50 1.23
CA ILE A 178 9.35 -0.92 2.26
C ILE A 178 7.97 -1.53 2.12
N HIS A 179 7.65 -2.47 2.98
CA HIS A 179 6.34 -3.11 3.01
C HIS A 179 5.23 -2.09 3.26
N ARG A 180 4.03 -2.43 2.82
CA ARG A 180 2.84 -1.62 3.11
C ARG A 180 2.49 -1.74 4.58
N GLY A 181 2.04 -0.65 5.15
CA GLY A 181 1.53 -0.61 6.51
C GLY A 181 0.02 -0.52 6.57
N ILE A 182 -0.54 -0.93 7.71
CA ILE A 182 -1.94 -0.73 8.07
C ILE A 182 -2.05 0.12 9.33
N PRO A 183 -3.14 0.89 9.50
CA PRO A 183 -3.41 1.66 10.71
C PRO A 183 -3.88 0.72 11.83
N ILE A 184 -3.02 0.48 12.82
CA ILE A 184 -3.33 -0.43 13.95
C ILE A 184 -4.46 0.13 14.80
N GLU A 185 -4.56 1.46 14.91
CA GLU A 185 -5.68 2.12 15.60
C GLU A 185 -7.06 1.78 15.02
N ARG A 186 -7.10 1.31 13.77
CA ARG A 186 -8.32 0.85 13.10
C ARG A 186 -8.46 -0.67 13.11
N PHE A 187 -7.34 -1.39 12.97
CA PHE A 187 -7.31 -2.86 12.87
C PHE A 187 -6.71 -3.47 14.13
N HIS A 188 -7.48 -3.42 15.21
CA HIS A 188 -7.19 -4.09 16.49
C HIS A 188 -8.48 -4.66 17.09
N PRO A 189 -8.48 -5.86 17.69
CA PRO A 189 -9.69 -6.48 18.22
C PRO A 189 -10.47 -5.58 19.20
N THR A 190 -9.77 -4.83 20.04
CA THR A 190 -10.37 -3.98 21.09
C THR A 190 -11.17 -2.79 20.57
N VAL A 191 -11.03 -2.41 19.31
CA VAL A 191 -11.78 -1.28 18.72
C VAL A 191 -13.14 -1.70 18.18
N VAL A 192 -13.47 -3.01 18.24
CA VAL A 192 -14.72 -3.56 17.72
C VAL A 192 -15.61 -3.98 18.89
N SER A 193 -16.78 -3.32 19.01
CA SER A 193 -17.77 -3.71 20.00
C SER A 193 -18.64 -4.89 19.50
N PRO A 194 -19.22 -5.68 20.42
CA PRO A 194 -20.15 -6.77 20.08
C PRO A 194 -21.32 -6.31 19.21
N GLU A 195 -21.86 -5.11 19.46
CA GLU A 195 -23.01 -4.55 18.74
C GLU A 195 -22.72 -4.36 17.27
N ARG A 196 -21.49 -3.95 16.92
CA ARG A 196 -21.06 -3.80 15.52
C ARG A 196 -21.05 -5.16 14.81
N MET A 197 -20.57 -6.21 15.47
CA MET A 197 -20.58 -7.57 14.92
C MET A 197 -22.01 -8.10 14.75
N ILE A 198 -22.87 -7.92 15.77
CA ILE A 198 -24.29 -8.31 15.74
C ILE A 198 -25.02 -7.60 14.58
N THR A 199 -24.75 -6.31 14.40
CA THR A 199 -25.34 -5.54 13.30
C THR A 199 -24.98 -6.11 11.94
N LEU A 200 -23.70 -6.44 11.71
CA LEU A 200 -23.26 -7.06 10.47
C LEU A 200 -23.84 -8.46 10.30
N ASN A 201 -23.86 -9.27 11.34
CA ASN A 201 -24.41 -10.63 11.32
C ASN A 201 -25.89 -10.63 10.87
N LYS A 202 -26.69 -9.73 11.45
CA LYS A 202 -28.09 -9.53 11.07
C LYS A 202 -28.23 -9.03 9.63
N THR A 203 -27.44 -8.04 9.23
CA THR A 203 -27.44 -7.48 7.87
C THR A 203 -27.12 -8.53 6.82
N TRP A 204 -26.20 -9.43 7.10
CA TRP A 204 -25.79 -10.51 6.18
C TRP A 204 -26.65 -11.75 6.33
N ARG A 205 -27.62 -11.77 7.27
CA ARG A 205 -28.52 -12.89 7.52
C ARG A 205 -27.75 -14.20 7.74
N ILE A 206 -26.78 -14.16 8.64
CA ILE A 206 -25.97 -15.32 9.03
C ILE A 206 -26.53 -15.85 10.35
N PRO A 207 -26.73 -17.17 10.53
CA PRO A 207 -27.11 -17.75 11.80
C PRO A 207 -26.06 -17.46 12.89
N GLU A 208 -26.49 -17.22 14.13
CA GLU A 208 -25.60 -16.82 15.22
C GLU A 208 -24.54 -17.86 15.56
N SER A 209 -24.88 -19.15 15.39
CA SER A 209 -23.96 -20.28 15.64
C SER A 209 -23.03 -20.61 14.47
N ALA A 210 -23.19 -19.92 13.32
CA ALA A 210 -22.45 -20.28 12.12
C ALA A 210 -20.99 -19.87 12.19
N SER A 211 -20.11 -20.71 11.64
CA SER A 211 -18.74 -20.34 11.34
C SER A 211 -18.67 -19.53 10.05
N VAL A 212 -18.04 -18.37 10.09
CA VAL A 212 -17.97 -17.43 8.95
C VAL A 212 -16.62 -17.46 8.29
N ILE A 213 -16.60 -17.80 7.00
CA ILE A 213 -15.44 -17.67 6.12
C ILE A 213 -15.54 -16.35 5.36
N LEU A 214 -14.58 -15.45 5.55
CA LEU A 214 -14.59 -14.12 4.96
C LEU A 214 -13.58 -14.03 3.81
N LEU A 215 -14.01 -13.65 2.60
CA LEU A 215 -13.12 -13.32 1.49
C LEU A 215 -13.36 -11.87 1.04
N PRO A 216 -12.56 -10.91 1.56
CA PRO A 216 -12.60 -9.54 1.08
C PRO A 216 -11.84 -9.39 -0.24
N GLY A 217 -12.36 -8.60 -1.15
CA GLY A 217 -11.68 -8.30 -2.41
C GLY A 217 -12.66 -7.95 -3.51
N ARG A 218 -12.26 -7.08 -4.41
CA ARG A 218 -13.07 -6.73 -5.59
C ARG A 218 -13.51 -8.01 -6.31
N LEU A 219 -14.73 -8.03 -6.82
CA LEU A 219 -15.21 -9.16 -7.63
C LEU A 219 -14.47 -9.15 -8.97
N THR A 220 -13.40 -9.92 -9.03
CA THR A 220 -12.57 -10.13 -10.22
C THR A 220 -12.04 -11.55 -10.21
N ARG A 221 -11.97 -12.21 -11.38
CA ARG A 221 -11.60 -13.63 -11.48
C ARG A 221 -10.31 -13.98 -10.73
N TRP A 222 -9.31 -13.11 -10.82
CA TRP A 222 -8.02 -13.34 -10.16
C TRP A 222 -8.04 -13.22 -8.62
N LYS A 223 -9.15 -12.76 -8.02
CA LYS A 223 -9.31 -12.73 -6.55
C LYS A 223 -9.81 -14.05 -5.95
N GLY A 224 -10.15 -15.05 -6.79
CA GLY A 224 -10.39 -16.42 -6.39
C GLY A 224 -11.71 -16.65 -5.65
N GLN A 225 -12.74 -15.81 -5.88
CA GLN A 225 -14.07 -16.06 -5.30
C GLN A 225 -14.64 -17.40 -5.75
N SER A 226 -14.44 -17.78 -7.03
CA SER A 226 -14.85 -19.08 -7.55
C SER A 226 -14.14 -20.24 -6.84
N VAL A 227 -12.83 -20.07 -6.55
CA VAL A 227 -12.05 -21.09 -5.82
C VAL A 227 -12.61 -21.33 -4.41
N LEU A 228 -13.05 -20.25 -3.73
CA LEU A 228 -13.71 -20.40 -2.42
C LEU A 228 -15.08 -21.11 -2.55
N ILE A 229 -15.88 -20.78 -3.57
CA ILE A 229 -17.18 -21.45 -3.78
C ILE A 229 -16.98 -22.95 -4.00
N GLU A 230 -16.02 -23.33 -4.83
CA GLU A 230 -15.67 -24.74 -5.07
C GLU A 230 -15.18 -25.43 -3.78
N ALA A 231 -14.31 -24.76 -3.00
CA ALA A 231 -13.84 -25.28 -1.71
C ALA A 231 -15.00 -25.46 -0.70
N MET A 232 -15.97 -24.54 -0.67
CA MET A 232 -17.17 -24.65 0.18
C MET A 232 -18.01 -25.87 -0.17
N ALA A 233 -18.08 -26.26 -1.46
CA ALA A 233 -18.79 -27.47 -1.89
C ALA A 233 -18.13 -28.76 -1.35
N GLU A 234 -16.83 -28.75 -1.09
CA GLU A 234 -16.09 -29.87 -0.50
C GLU A 234 -16.18 -29.92 1.05
N ILE A 235 -16.46 -28.80 1.69
CA ILE A 235 -16.55 -28.74 3.15
C ILE A 235 -17.81 -29.46 3.65
N LYS A 236 -18.91 -29.39 2.92
CA LYS A 236 -20.19 -30.11 3.20
C LYS A 236 -20.74 -29.91 4.61
N ASN A 237 -20.48 -28.75 5.23
CA ASN A 237 -20.97 -28.42 6.55
C ASN A 237 -21.99 -27.27 6.45
N LYS A 238 -23.22 -27.51 6.88
CA LYS A 238 -24.34 -26.55 6.80
C LYS A 238 -24.20 -25.36 7.76
N ASP A 239 -23.36 -25.49 8.80
CA ASP A 239 -23.11 -24.43 9.78
C ASP A 239 -21.93 -23.54 9.37
N VAL A 240 -21.34 -23.74 8.19
CA VAL A 240 -20.27 -22.91 7.63
C VAL A 240 -20.84 -22.00 6.55
N TYR A 241 -20.68 -20.71 6.72
CA TYR A 241 -21.12 -19.67 5.79
C TYR A 241 -19.93 -18.94 5.19
N ALA A 242 -20.02 -18.54 3.93
CA ALA A 242 -19.01 -17.69 3.30
C ALA A 242 -19.58 -16.31 2.98
N VAL A 243 -18.77 -15.27 3.19
CA VAL A 243 -19.10 -13.88 2.83
C VAL A 243 -18.03 -13.35 1.88
N LEU A 244 -18.42 -13.09 0.64
CA LEU A 244 -17.60 -12.49 -0.40
C LEU A 244 -17.84 -10.98 -0.38
N ILE A 245 -16.87 -10.18 0.09
CA ILE A 245 -17.02 -8.72 0.20
C ILE A 245 -16.26 -8.02 -0.88
N GLY A 246 -16.95 -7.30 -1.76
CA GLY A 246 -16.30 -6.42 -2.74
C GLY A 246 -17.18 -6.07 -3.92
N SER A 247 -17.05 -4.83 -4.39
CA SER A 247 -17.76 -4.36 -5.56
C SER A 247 -17.27 -5.02 -6.85
N ASP A 248 -18.19 -5.29 -7.75
CA ASP A 248 -17.90 -5.71 -9.12
C ASP A 248 -17.39 -4.56 -10.01
N GLN A 249 -17.49 -3.32 -9.54
CA GLN A 249 -17.10 -2.12 -10.28
C GLN A 249 -17.79 -2.04 -11.67
N GLY A 250 -19.05 -2.46 -11.77
CA GLY A 250 -19.83 -2.51 -12.98
C GLY A 250 -19.54 -3.73 -13.89
N ARG A 251 -18.75 -4.71 -13.40
CA ARG A 251 -18.47 -5.98 -14.13
C ARG A 251 -19.46 -7.05 -13.72
N THR A 252 -20.71 -6.84 -14.04
CA THR A 252 -21.84 -7.68 -13.61
C THR A 252 -21.77 -9.12 -14.11
N GLU A 253 -21.07 -9.39 -15.21
CA GLU A 253 -20.92 -10.75 -15.76
C GLU A 253 -20.25 -11.71 -14.77
N TYR A 254 -19.13 -11.30 -14.17
CA TYR A 254 -18.45 -12.18 -13.22
C TYR A 254 -19.28 -12.43 -11.96
N ARG A 255 -20.08 -11.45 -11.53
CA ARG A 255 -21.03 -11.64 -10.44
C ARG A 255 -22.07 -12.71 -10.78
N LYS A 256 -22.66 -12.65 -11.98
CA LYS A 256 -23.62 -13.67 -12.45
C LYS A 256 -22.98 -15.06 -12.53
N GLU A 257 -21.73 -15.16 -12.99
CA GLU A 257 -20.98 -16.43 -13.00
C GLU A 257 -20.83 -17.00 -11.58
N LEU A 258 -20.54 -16.16 -10.58
CA LEU A 258 -20.43 -16.60 -9.19
C LEU A 258 -21.80 -17.05 -8.65
N GLU A 259 -22.87 -16.31 -8.91
CA GLU A 259 -24.24 -16.63 -8.50
C GLU A 259 -24.70 -17.95 -9.13
N GLN A 260 -24.43 -18.16 -10.42
CA GLN A 260 -24.68 -19.42 -11.10
C GLN A 260 -23.89 -20.58 -10.49
N LEU A 261 -22.58 -20.40 -10.22
CA LEU A 261 -21.75 -21.42 -9.59
C LEU A 261 -22.26 -21.78 -8.19
N MET A 262 -22.73 -20.80 -7.42
CA MET A 262 -23.37 -21.05 -6.12
C MET A 262 -24.64 -21.89 -6.24
N GLU A 263 -25.46 -21.65 -7.24
CA GLU A 263 -26.67 -22.42 -7.52
C GLU A 263 -26.33 -23.85 -7.94
N GLU A 264 -25.43 -24.01 -8.92
CA GLU A 264 -24.94 -25.32 -9.39
C GLU A 264 -24.37 -26.22 -8.27
N LYS A 265 -23.71 -25.58 -7.28
CA LYS A 265 -23.15 -26.27 -6.11
C LYS A 265 -24.13 -26.41 -4.94
N GLY A 266 -25.35 -25.86 -5.03
CA GLY A 266 -26.35 -25.89 -3.95
C GLY A 266 -25.96 -25.05 -2.74
N LEU A 267 -25.18 -23.97 -2.93
CA LEU A 267 -24.58 -23.16 -1.87
C LEU A 267 -25.24 -21.76 -1.73
N SER A 268 -26.30 -21.45 -2.49
CA SER A 268 -26.97 -20.13 -2.48
C SER A 268 -27.47 -19.75 -1.08
N ALA A 269 -27.82 -20.71 -0.23
CA ALA A 269 -28.23 -20.46 1.15
C ALA A 269 -27.04 -20.16 2.10
N GLN A 270 -25.83 -20.60 1.80
CA GLN A 270 -24.64 -20.50 2.67
C GLN A 270 -23.64 -19.42 2.26
N ILE A 271 -23.74 -18.88 1.04
CA ILE A 271 -22.81 -17.85 0.54
C ILE A 271 -23.55 -16.52 0.38
N ARG A 272 -22.89 -15.44 0.81
CA ARG A 272 -23.37 -14.07 0.65
C ARG A 272 -22.37 -13.28 -0.20
N ILE A 273 -22.85 -12.57 -1.23
CA ILE A 273 -22.07 -11.57 -1.96
C ILE A 273 -22.49 -10.19 -1.46
N VAL A 274 -21.55 -9.47 -0.87
CA VAL A 274 -21.73 -8.14 -0.28
C VAL A 274 -20.91 -7.11 -1.06
N ASP A 275 -21.56 -6.13 -1.65
CA ASP A 275 -20.89 -5.17 -2.54
C ASP A 275 -19.92 -4.26 -1.80
N HIS A 276 -20.26 -3.87 -0.59
CA HIS A 276 -19.46 -2.95 0.21
C HIS A 276 -19.67 -3.18 1.71
N CYS A 277 -18.58 -3.10 2.45
CA CYS A 277 -18.59 -3.08 3.90
C CYS A 277 -17.79 -1.89 4.42
N ASN A 278 -18.46 -0.95 5.08
CA ASN A 278 -17.81 0.22 5.67
C ASN A 278 -17.04 -0.14 6.94
N ASP A 279 -17.44 -1.23 7.60
CA ASP A 279 -16.88 -1.70 8.86
C ASP A 279 -16.09 -3.01 8.69
N MET A 280 -14.97 -2.92 7.96
CA MET A 280 -14.09 -4.08 7.78
C MET A 280 -13.51 -4.63 9.10
N PRO A 281 -13.15 -3.83 10.12
CA PRO A 281 -12.75 -4.36 11.41
C PRO A 281 -13.80 -5.29 12.04
N ALA A 282 -15.08 -4.89 12.05
CA ALA A 282 -16.15 -5.75 12.56
C ALA A 282 -16.37 -6.99 11.68
N ALA A 283 -16.22 -6.86 10.35
CA ALA A 283 -16.28 -7.99 9.43
C ALA A 283 -15.18 -9.03 9.72
N TYR A 284 -13.96 -8.58 9.97
CA TYR A 284 -12.87 -9.48 10.40
C TYR A 284 -13.19 -10.12 11.77
N MET A 285 -13.66 -9.35 12.74
CA MET A 285 -14.00 -9.90 14.06
C MET A 285 -15.15 -10.90 14.02
N LEU A 286 -16.13 -10.72 13.14
CA LEU A 286 -17.21 -11.67 12.90
C LEU A 286 -16.72 -12.97 12.24
N SER A 287 -15.64 -12.93 11.48
CA SER A 287 -15.14 -14.10 10.76
C SER A 287 -14.44 -15.11 11.67
N THR A 288 -14.65 -16.40 11.39
CA THR A 288 -13.91 -17.50 12.00
C THR A 288 -12.58 -17.72 11.28
N VAL A 289 -12.58 -17.57 9.94
CA VAL A 289 -11.41 -17.71 9.07
C VAL A 289 -11.50 -16.63 7.97
N VAL A 290 -10.37 -16.01 7.65
CA VAL A 290 -10.24 -15.10 6.51
C VAL A 290 -9.51 -15.80 5.38
N VAL A 291 -9.93 -15.56 4.14
CA VAL A 291 -9.35 -16.17 2.94
C VAL A 291 -8.90 -15.07 1.97
N SER A 292 -7.70 -15.21 1.44
CA SER A 292 -7.14 -14.43 0.33
C SER A 292 -6.69 -15.39 -0.76
N ALA A 293 -7.65 -15.85 -1.60
CA ALA A 293 -7.46 -16.91 -2.58
C ALA A 293 -7.06 -16.39 -3.98
N SER A 294 -6.30 -15.28 -4.03
CA SER A 294 -5.89 -14.67 -5.31
C SER A 294 -5.17 -15.68 -6.20
N THR A 295 -5.60 -15.82 -7.45
CA THR A 295 -4.99 -16.75 -8.43
C THR A 295 -3.79 -16.15 -9.16
N ASP A 296 -3.72 -14.81 -9.21
CA ASP A 296 -2.55 -14.07 -9.68
C ASP A 296 -1.79 -13.46 -8.48
N PRO A 297 -0.44 -13.35 -8.55
CA PRO A 297 0.36 -12.80 -7.46
C PRO A 297 -0.02 -11.35 -7.11
N GLU A 298 -0.36 -11.11 -5.85
CA GLU A 298 -0.55 -9.76 -5.34
C GLU A 298 0.77 -9.05 -5.10
N GLY A 299 0.80 -7.73 -5.33
CA GLY A 299 1.99 -6.94 -5.03
C GLY A 299 2.39 -6.98 -3.55
N PHE A 300 1.41 -6.98 -2.63
CA PHE A 300 1.64 -7.10 -1.19
C PHE A 300 0.55 -7.93 -0.50
N GLY A 301 -0.73 -7.66 -0.76
CA GLY A 301 -1.85 -8.31 -0.08
C GLY A 301 -2.13 -7.70 1.30
N ARG A 302 -3.01 -6.68 1.36
CA ARG A 302 -3.38 -6.05 2.64
C ARG A 302 -4.27 -6.94 3.49
N ILE A 303 -5.10 -7.78 2.87
CA ILE A 303 -6.06 -8.64 3.55
C ILE A 303 -5.38 -9.57 4.56
N PRO A 304 -4.29 -10.28 4.21
CA PRO A 304 -3.56 -11.09 5.19
C PRO A 304 -3.07 -10.28 6.39
N VAL A 305 -2.57 -9.07 6.18
CA VAL A 305 -2.06 -8.22 7.27
C VAL A 305 -3.20 -7.71 8.15
N GLU A 306 -4.32 -7.26 7.54
CA GLU A 306 -5.51 -6.81 8.26
C GLU A 306 -6.14 -7.93 9.11
N ALA A 307 -6.26 -9.15 8.54
CA ALA A 307 -6.78 -10.32 9.26
C ALA A 307 -5.89 -10.69 10.46
N GLN A 308 -4.58 -10.72 10.27
CA GLN A 308 -3.60 -11.01 11.32
C GLN A 308 -3.62 -9.94 12.43
N ALA A 309 -3.73 -8.66 12.08
CA ALA A 309 -3.87 -7.58 13.07
C ALA A 309 -5.12 -7.73 13.92
N MET A 310 -6.19 -8.27 13.34
CA MET A 310 -7.45 -8.57 14.03
C MET A 310 -7.42 -9.94 14.74
N GLY A 311 -6.27 -10.62 14.81
CA GLY A 311 -6.10 -11.93 15.45
C GLY A 311 -6.92 -13.03 14.77
N ARG A 312 -7.23 -12.91 13.48
CA ARG A 312 -8.03 -13.92 12.76
C ARG A 312 -7.15 -14.90 11.99
N PRO A 313 -7.49 -16.20 12.03
CA PRO A 313 -6.88 -17.19 11.14
C PRO A 313 -6.97 -16.72 9.69
N ILE A 314 -5.84 -16.76 8.97
CA ILE A 314 -5.76 -16.35 7.55
C ILE A 314 -5.23 -17.49 6.70
N ILE A 315 -5.88 -17.73 5.56
CA ILE A 315 -5.42 -18.62 4.51
C ILE A 315 -5.12 -17.76 3.28
N GLY A 316 -3.89 -17.78 2.82
CA GLY A 316 -3.45 -17.07 1.61
C GLY A 316 -2.89 -18.02 0.56
N THR A 317 -2.79 -17.54 -0.68
CA THR A 317 -2.13 -18.31 -1.74
C THR A 317 -0.61 -18.13 -1.70
N ASP A 318 0.12 -19.23 -1.92
CA ASP A 318 1.59 -19.30 -1.80
C ASP A 318 2.31 -18.69 -3.00
N HIS A 319 2.06 -17.38 -3.21
CA HIS A 319 2.76 -16.59 -4.21
C HIS A 319 2.62 -15.09 -3.92
N GLY A 320 3.47 -14.29 -4.55
CA GLY A 320 3.44 -12.82 -4.41
C GLY A 320 3.68 -12.36 -2.97
N GLY A 321 3.05 -11.26 -2.59
CA GLY A 321 3.23 -10.68 -1.26
C GLY A 321 2.67 -11.52 -0.10
N ALA A 322 1.80 -12.51 -0.36
CA ALA A 322 1.30 -13.38 0.71
C ALA A 322 2.42 -14.21 1.36
N GLN A 323 3.45 -14.60 0.61
CA GLN A 323 4.63 -15.30 1.13
C GLN A 323 5.45 -14.49 2.14
N GLU A 324 5.29 -13.17 2.14
CA GLU A 324 6.01 -12.28 3.05
C GLU A 324 5.15 -11.86 4.24
N THR A 325 3.83 -11.87 4.04
CA THR A 325 2.87 -11.40 5.06
C THR A 325 2.32 -12.52 5.93
N ILE A 326 2.42 -13.78 5.51
CA ILE A 326 1.99 -14.95 6.27
C ILE A 326 3.20 -15.84 6.54
N LEU A 327 3.51 -16.10 7.80
CA LEU A 327 4.48 -17.11 8.22
C LEU A 327 3.76 -18.47 8.27
N ARG A 328 4.10 -19.35 7.32
CA ARG A 328 3.45 -20.67 7.16
C ARG A 328 3.51 -21.47 8.48
N GLY A 329 2.34 -21.89 8.95
CA GLY A 329 2.20 -22.69 10.17
C GLY A 329 2.35 -21.91 11.49
N GLU A 330 2.72 -20.60 11.43
CA GLU A 330 2.89 -19.76 12.60
C GLU A 330 1.80 -18.69 12.72
N THR A 331 1.51 -18.00 11.63
CA THR A 331 0.52 -16.90 11.60
C THR A 331 -0.64 -17.17 10.65
N GLY A 332 -0.61 -18.27 9.90
CA GLY A 332 -1.64 -18.67 8.95
C GLY A 332 -1.19 -19.78 8.02
N TRP A 333 -2.00 -20.03 7.00
CA TRP A 333 -1.78 -21.07 5.99
C TRP A 333 -1.45 -20.45 4.63
N LEU A 334 -0.56 -21.13 3.90
CA LEU A 334 -0.27 -20.84 2.51
C LEU A 334 -0.60 -22.07 1.66
N ILE A 335 -1.46 -21.89 0.65
CA ILE A 335 -1.95 -22.94 -0.24
C ILE A 335 -1.54 -22.67 -1.69
N PRO A 336 -1.49 -23.68 -2.56
CA PRO A 336 -1.30 -23.45 -3.99
C PRO A 336 -2.41 -22.57 -4.58
N PRO A 337 -2.10 -21.67 -5.55
CA PRO A 337 -3.11 -20.86 -6.22
C PRO A 337 -4.07 -21.73 -7.05
N ALA A 338 -5.34 -21.31 -7.15
CA ALA A 338 -6.38 -21.98 -7.91
C ALA A 338 -6.60 -23.47 -7.53
N ASP A 339 -6.39 -23.81 -6.25
CA ASP A 339 -6.58 -25.17 -5.71
C ASP A 339 -7.72 -25.16 -4.66
N PRO A 340 -8.97 -25.45 -5.06
CA PRO A 340 -10.10 -25.51 -4.14
C PRO A 340 -9.96 -26.61 -3.09
N HIS A 341 -9.33 -27.74 -3.42
CA HIS A 341 -9.14 -28.85 -2.49
C HIS A 341 -8.18 -28.47 -1.36
N ALA A 342 -7.03 -27.89 -1.70
CA ALA A 342 -6.09 -27.38 -0.70
C ALA A 342 -6.73 -26.29 0.17
N LEU A 343 -7.57 -25.40 -0.43
CA LEU A 343 -8.31 -24.39 0.31
C LEU A 343 -9.32 -25.00 1.28
N ALA A 344 -10.10 -26.01 0.83
CA ALA A 344 -11.07 -26.69 1.67
C ALA A 344 -10.38 -27.39 2.87
N ASN A 345 -9.24 -28.04 2.66
CA ASN A 345 -8.48 -28.69 3.72
C ASN A 345 -7.93 -27.66 4.74
N ALA A 346 -7.35 -26.57 4.28
CA ALA A 346 -6.88 -25.50 5.15
C ALA A 346 -8.02 -24.83 5.96
N ILE A 347 -9.21 -24.65 5.36
CA ILE A 347 -10.39 -24.16 6.06
C ILE A 347 -10.83 -25.16 7.16
N LYS A 348 -10.91 -26.46 6.85
CA LYS A 348 -11.26 -27.49 7.84
C LYS A 348 -10.27 -27.51 9.00
N GLU A 349 -8.97 -27.42 8.73
CA GLU A 349 -7.93 -27.30 9.75
C GLU A 349 -8.13 -26.06 10.62
N ALA A 350 -8.30 -24.89 10.00
CA ALA A 350 -8.51 -23.64 10.73
C ALA A 350 -9.81 -23.66 11.57
N LEU A 351 -10.87 -24.32 11.09
CA LEU A 351 -12.12 -24.50 11.85
C LEU A 351 -11.96 -25.44 13.04
N SER A 352 -11.08 -26.46 12.95
CA SER A 352 -10.85 -27.44 14.02
C SER A 352 -10.00 -26.94 15.18
N LEU A 353 -9.37 -25.76 15.05
CA LEU A 353 -8.58 -25.17 16.14
C LEU A 353 -9.42 -24.97 17.40
N ASN A 354 -8.94 -25.43 18.55
CA ASN A 354 -9.51 -25.13 19.84
C ASN A 354 -9.17 -23.69 20.29
N ASN A 355 -9.78 -23.22 21.37
CA ASN A 355 -9.61 -21.86 21.86
C ASN A 355 -8.14 -21.50 22.19
N SER A 356 -7.40 -22.45 22.78
CA SER A 356 -5.97 -22.24 23.10
C SER A 356 -5.12 -22.09 21.84
N GLN A 357 -5.33 -22.95 20.86
CA GLN A 357 -4.63 -22.89 19.57
C GLN A 357 -4.94 -21.59 18.81
N ARG A 358 -6.22 -21.17 18.82
CA ARG A 358 -6.63 -19.88 18.23
C ARG A 358 -5.96 -18.68 18.92
N ALA A 359 -5.87 -18.71 20.26
CA ALA A 359 -5.22 -17.65 21.03
C ALA A 359 -3.72 -17.55 20.71
N VAL A 360 -3.03 -18.68 20.64
CA VAL A 360 -1.61 -18.74 20.28
C VAL A 360 -1.37 -18.21 18.85
N LEU A 361 -2.17 -18.65 17.89
CA LEU A 361 -2.07 -18.16 16.50
C LEU A 361 -2.35 -16.66 16.42
N ALA A 362 -3.41 -16.18 17.07
CA ALA A 362 -3.74 -14.75 17.12
C ALA A 362 -2.62 -13.91 17.70
N THR A 363 -2.01 -14.34 18.82
CA THR A 363 -0.91 -13.63 19.47
C THR A 363 0.30 -13.52 18.53
N ARG A 364 0.69 -14.62 17.89
CA ARG A 364 1.80 -14.63 16.93
C ARG A 364 1.52 -13.75 15.70
N ALA A 365 0.32 -13.87 15.15
CA ALA A 365 -0.10 -13.10 13.98
C ALA A 365 -0.11 -11.58 14.25
N MET A 366 -0.69 -11.16 15.38
CA MET A 366 -0.70 -9.77 15.80
C MET A 366 0.72 -9.23 16.04
N ALA A 367 1.58 -9.99 16.73
CA ALA A 367 2.98 -9.61 16.98
C ALA A 367 3.75 -9.44 15.67
N HIS A 368 3.57 -10.35 14.70
CA HIS A 368 4.18 -10.26 13.38
C HIS A 368 3.79 -8.97 12.64
N VAL A 369 2.51 -8.60 12.67
CA VAL A 369 2.04 -7.34 12.08
C VAL A 369 2.60 -6.13 12.78
N MET A 370 2.59 -6.11 14.11
CA MET A 370 3.12 -4.99 14.90
C MET A 370 4.60 -4.74 14.66
N GLN A 371 5.38 -5.77 14.42
CA GLN A 371 6.82 -5.67 14.18
C GLN A 371 7.16 -5.26 12.75
N ASN A 372 6.29 -5.52 11.76
CA ASN A 372 6.69 -5.43 10.35
C ASN A 372 5.78 -4.56 9.48
N PHE A 373 4.49 -4.43 9.80
CA PHE A 373 3.49 -3.94 8.85
C PHE A 373 2.59 -2.83 9.38
N THR A 374 3.07 -2.05 10.36
CA THR A 374 2.32 -0.88 10.81
C THR A 374 2.50 0.31 9.86
N LYS A 375 1.55 1.20 9.84
CA LYS A 375 1.59 2.46 9.10
C LYS A 375 2.83 3.28 9.49
N GLU A 376 3.17 3.29 10.78
CA GLU A 376 4.29 4.01 11.36
C GLU A 376 5.62 3.50 10.78
N ILE A 377 5.85 2.17 10.78
CA ILE A 377 7.06 1.55 10.19
C ILE A 377 7.19 1.90 8.71
N MET A 378 6.09 1.83 7.95
CA MET A 378 6.10 2.17 6.52
C MET A 378 6.44 3.65 6.30
N THR A 379 5.85 4.55 7.08
CA THR A 379 6.06 5.99 6.92
C THR A 379 7.45 6.40 7.39
N GLU A 380 7.95 5.90 8.51
CA GLU A 380 9.30 6.13 9.03
C GLU A 380 10.37 5.72 8.00
N LYS A 381 10.28 4.49 7.46
CA LYS A 381 11.19 4.04 6.40
C LYS A 381 11.10 4.90 5.14
N THR A 382 9.91 5.40 4.79
CA THR A 382 9.73 6.28 3.62
C THR A 382 10.37 7.65 3.88
N LEU A 383 10.20 8.23 5.08
CA LEU A 383 10.85 9.48 5.47
C LEU A 383 12.38 9.34 5.48
N ALA A 384 12.92 8.19 5.90
CA ALA A 384 14.35 7.92 5.84
C ALA A 384 14.87 7.95 4.38
N VAL A 385 14.11 7.43 3.41
CA VAL A 385 14.48 7.54 1.98
C VAL A 385 14.45 8.98 1.50
N TYR A 386 13.53 9.80 1.98
CA TYR A 386 13.54 11.24 1.67
C TYR A 386 14.78 11.92 2.25
N ALA A 387 15.15 11.61 3.48
CA ALA A 387 16.37 12.14 4.11
C ALA A 387 17.63 11.75 3.32
N GLU A 388 17.75 10.49 2.84
CA GLU A 388 18.83 10.07 1.94
C GLU A 388 18.93 10.97 0.69
N LEU A 389 17.78 11.24 0.04
CA LEU A 389 17.74 12.05 -1.18
C LEU A 389 18.09 13.51 -0.91
N LEU A 390 17.64 14.07 0.22
CA LEU A 390 17.95 15.44 0.62
C LEU A 390 19.44 15.63 0.91
N ALA A 391 20.07 14.66 1.58
CA ALA A 391 21.52 14.68 1.85
C ALA A 391 22.36 14.72 0.55
N LEU A 392 21.91 14.02 -0.51
CA LEU A 392 22.55 14.08 -1.83
C LEU A 392 22.46 15.47 -2.50
N ASN A 393 21.50 16.32 -2.12
CA ASN A 393 21.43 17.72 -2.61
C ASN A 393 22.48 18.58 -1.93
N GLN A 394 22.67 18.43 -0.63
CA GLN A 394 23.63 19.22 0.15
C GLN A 394 25.09 18.96 -0.31
N SER A 395 25.44 17.71 -0.58
CA SER A 395 26.79 17.35 -1.07
C SER A 395 27.10 17.98 -2.44
N LYS A 396 26.11 18.13 -3.33
CA LYS A 396 26.30 18.80 -4.64
C LYS A 396 26.41 20.31 -4.53
N SER A 397 25.76 20.95 -3.56
CA SER A 397 25.88 22.40 -3.35
C SER A 397 27.20 22.78 -2.67
N GLY A 398 27.68 21.96 -1.72
CA GLY A 398 29.00 22.13 -1.09
C GLY A 398 30.16 22.02 -2.08
N ALA A 399 30.10 21.05 -3.01
CA ALA A 399 31.12 20.87 -4.05
C ALA A 399 31.18 22.04 -5.07
N LYS A 400 30.05 22.72 -5.33
CA LYS A 400 30.03 23.91 -6.20
C LYS A 400 30.63 25.14 -5.54
N ASN A 401 30.50 25.29 -4.23
CA ASN A 401 31.04 26.45 -3.49
C ASN A 401 32.55 26.32 -3.20
N SER A 402 33.08 25.10 -3.10
CA SER A 402 34.52 24.86 -2.92
C SER A 402 35.35 25.01 -4.19
N GLY A 403 34.71 25.00 -5.38
CA GLY A 403 35.37 25.20 -6.67
C GLY A 403 35.57 26.66 -7.11
N ALA A 404 34.96 27.63 -6.42
CA ALA A 404 34.97 29.04 -6.84
C ALA A 404 36.09 29.90 -6.18
N SER A 405 36.95 29.32 -5.33
CA SER A 405 38.05 30.02 -4.65
C SER A 405 39.43 29.64 -5.22
N LYS A 406 39.65 29.89 -6.51
CA LYS A 406 41.00 30.04 -7.11
C LYS A 406 41.09 31.46 -7.64
N ALA A 407 41.52 32.38 -6.81
CA ALA A 407 41.99 33.69 -7.23
C ALA A 407 43.31 33.51 -8.04
N PRO A 408 43.51 34.29 -9.13
CA PRO A 408 44.76 34.23 -9.84
C PRO A 408 45.87 34.92 -9.04
N LEU A 409 46.96 34.20 -8.84
CA LEU A 409 48.23 34.80 -8.39
C LEU A 409 48.69 35.79 -9.47
N HIS A 410 48.69 37.08 -9.13
CA HIS A 410 49.44 38.10 -9.88
C HIS A 410 50.93 37.86 -9.67
N ASN A 411 51.62 37.46 -10.72
CA ASN A 411 53.08 37.65 -10.84
C ASN A 411 53.34 39.12 -11.12
N ALA A 412 54.04 39.78 -10.16
CA ALA A 412 54.77 41.01 -10.43
C ALA A 412 56.27 40.67 -10.41
N ALA A 413 56.92 40.85 -11.55
CA ALA A 413 58.35 40.94 -11.68
C ALA A 413 58.77 42.38 -11.42
#